data_269ea3e0b850e3452af4998869673f34
#
_entry.id   269ea3e0b850e3452af4998869673f34
#
_cell.length_a   1.000
_cell.length_b   1.000
_cell.length_c   1.000
_cell.angle_alpha   90.00
_cell.angle_beta   90.00
_cell.angle_gamma   90.00
#
_symmetry.space_group_name_H-M   'P 1'
#
loop_
_entity.id
_entity.type
_entity.pdbx_description
1 polymer ?
#
loop_
_entity_poly.entity_id
_entity_poly.type
_entity_poly.pdbx_seq_one_letter_code
_entity_poly.pdbx_strand_id
1 'polypeptide(L)'
;LVLLACGIFSHNTAVTIAAAVLIVLKITPLNDLLPYVQQHGLNIGIIILTIGVLAPIASGKIPGDSILKSFLSWKSLLAIAIGLFVAWLGGRGVKLMSSQPDVVAGLLIGTVAGVAVLRGVPVGPLIAAGILSLLIGTQ
;
A
#
# COMPACT_ATOMS: atom_id res chain seq x y z
N LEU A 1 8.88 -11.77 14.02
CA LEU A 1 8.24 -13.09 14.14
C LEU A 1 6.71 -12.98 14.20
N VAL A 2 6.14 -12.08 15.02
CA VAL A 2 4.68 -11.90 15.12
C VAL A 2 4.05 -11.59 13.75
N LEU A 3 4.62 -10.65 12.98
CA LEU A 3 4.16 -10.31 11.63
C LEU A 3 4.20 -11.52 10.68
N LEU A 4 5.25 -12.33 10.77
CA LEU A 4 5.37 -13.55 9.96
C LEU A 4 4.28 -14.55 10.32
N ALA A 5 4.05 -14.79 11.60
CA ALA A 5 2.97 -15.65 12.09
C ALA A 5 1.60 -15.13 11.61
N CYS A 6 1.31 -13.84 11.78
CA CYS A 6 0.08 -13.22 11.28
C CYS A 6 -0.10 -13.41 9.77
N GLY A 7 0.96 -13.23 8.99
CA GLY A 7 0.93 -13.44 7.53
C GLY A 7 0.57 -14.88 7.15
N ILE A 8 1.17 -15.86 7.83
CA ILE A 8 0.90 -17.29 7.62
C ILE A 8 -0.54 -17.63 8.00
N PHE A 9 -0.99 -17.27 9.19
CA PHE A 9 -2.34 -17.57 9.67
C PHE A 9 -3.44 -16.91 8.87
N SER A 10 -3.21 -15.68 8.39
CA SER A 10 -4.16 -14.97 7.52
C SER A 10 -4.08 -15.40 6.05
N HIS A 11 -3.22 -16.36 5.69
CA HIS A 11 -2.92 -16.75 4.31
C HIS A 11 -2.52 -15.56 3.43
N ASN A 12 -1.87 -14.55 4.01
CA ASN A 12 -1.44 -13.36 3.31
C ASN A 12 0.02 -13.50 2.85
N THR A 13 0.19 -13.94 1.60
CA THR A 13 1.50 -14.18 0.99
C THR A 13 2.38 -12.93 0.99
N ALA A 14 1.81 -11.74 0.74
CA ALA A 14 2.57 -10.49 0.68
C ALA A 14 3.18 -10.14 2.06
N VAL A 15 2.39 -10.23 3.13
CA VAL A 15 2.88 -9.99 4.50
C VAL A 15 3.90 -11.05 4.91
N THR A 16 3.64 -12.32 4.56
CA THR A 16 4.54 -13.44 4.88
C THR A 16 5.92 -13.24 4.23
N ILE A 17 5.95 -12.94 2.93
CA ILE A 17 7.21 -12.73 2.19
C ILE A 17 7.93 -11.49 2.72
N ALA A 18 7.22 -10.37 2.91
CA ALA A 18 7.83 -9.14 3.43
C ALA A 18 8.45 -9.34 4.81
N ALA A 19 7.73 -10.01 5.72
CA ALA A 19 8.24 -10.30 7.06
C ALA A 19 9.45 -11.25 7.02
N ALA A 20 9.43 -12.28 6.17
CA ALA A 20 10.55 -13.20 5.98
C ALA A 20 11.79 -12.48 5.45
N VAL A 21 11.64 -11.64 4.41
CA VAL A 21 12.74 -10.84 3.84
C VAL A 21 13.34 -9.91 4.90
N LEU A 22 12.53 -9.20 5.69
CA LEU A 22 13.02 -8.31 6.73
C LEU A 22 13.77 -9.08 7.85
N ILE A 23 13.30 -10.28 8.21
CA ILE A 23 14.00 -11.13 9.17
C ILE A 23 15.37 -11.54 8.60
N VAL A 24 15.41 -12.02 7.36
CA VAL A 24 16.66 -12.42 6.69
C VAL A 24 17.63 -11.24 6.62
N LEU A 25 17.19 -10.07 6.20
CA LEU A 25 18.04 -8.87 6.17
C LEU A 25 18.59 -8.54 7.55
N LYS A 26 17.79 -8.68 8.61
CA LYS A 26 18.20 -8.35 9.98
C LYS A 26 19.24 -9.31 10.56
N ILE A 27 19.18 -10.60 10.23
CA ILE A 27 20.08 -11.63 10.81
C ILE A 27 21.32 -11.91 9.95
N THR A 28 21.38 -11.35 8.73
CA THR A 28 22.50 -11.53 7.81
C THR A 28 23.41 -10.29 7.78
N PRO A 29 24.61 -10.36 7.20
CA PRO A 29 25.47 -9.20 6.94
C PRO A 29 24.82 -8.10 6.09
N LEU A 30 23.64 -8.39 5.49
CA LEU A 30 22.84 -7.42 4.71
C LEU A 30 22.07 -6.43 5.57
N ASN A 31 22.27 -6.44 6.89
CA ASN A 31 21.63 -5.50 7.83
C ASN A 31 21.87 -4.03 7.44
N ASP A 32 23.01 -3.71 6.82
CA ASP A 32 23.35 -2.37 6.33
C ASP A 32 22.40 -1.86 5.22
N LEU A 33 21.61 -2.75 4.60
CA LEU A 33 20.59 -2.37 3.63
C LEU A 33 19.28 -1.91 4.29
N LEU A 34 19.04 -2.18 5.57
CA LEU A 34 17.80 -1.80 6.25
C LEU A 34 17.52 -0.29 6.21
N PRO A 35 18.48 0.62 6.45
CA PRO A 35 18.25 2.05 6.32
C PRO A 35 17.85 2.46 4.91
N TYR A 36 18.45 1.85 3.89
CA TYR A 36 18.08 2.10 2.49
C TYR A 36 16.67 1.62 2.18
N VAL A 37 16.28 0.41 2.64
CA VAL A 37 14.93 -0.11 2.50
C VAL A 37 13.92 0.77 3.22
N GLN A 38 14.24 1.27 4.40
CA GLN A 38 13.38 2.16 5.17
C GLN A 38 13.16 3.49 4.43
N GLN A 39 14.18 4.05 3.82
CA GLN A 39 14.12 5.34 3.14
C GLN A 39 13.46 5.27 1.75
N HIS A 40 13.71 4.19 1.00
CA HIS A 40 13.32 4.08 -0.42
C HIS A 40 12.28 3.00 -0.69
N GLY A 41 12.10 2.03 0.20
CA GLY A 41 11.27 0.84 -0.02
C GLY A 41 9.83 1.18 -0.37
N LEU A 42 9.23 2.17 0.28
CA LEU A 42 7.87 2.61 -0.01
C LEU A 42 7.74 3.15 -1.44
N ASN A 43 8.66 4.02 -1.87
CA ASN A 43 8.63 4.59 -3.21
C ASN A 43 8.86 3.52 -4.30
N ILE A 44 9.82 2.63 -4.08
CA ILE A 44 10.10 1.51 -5.00
C ILE A 44 8.87 0.60 -5.08
N GLY A 45 8.26 0.28 -3.95
CA GLY A 45 7.04 -0.53 -3.89
C GLY A 45 5.87 0.08 -4.66
N ILE A 46 5.66 1.40 -4.53
CA ILE A 46 4.62 2.12 -5.27
C ILE A 46 4.89 2.07 -6.77
N ILE A 47 6.13 2.23 -7.21
CA ILE A 47 6.50 2.13 -8.65
C ILE A 47 6.17 0.73 -9.18
N ILE A 48 6.60 -0.33 -8.48
CA ILE A 48 6.35 -1.72 -8.88
C ILE A 48 4.84 -2.01 -8.93
N LEU A 49 4.10 -1.57 -7.91
CA LEU A 49 2.64 -1.71 -7.88
C LEU A 49 1.98 -0.99 -9.06
N THR A 50 2.42 0.24 -9.37
CA THR A 50 1.89 1.04 -10.48
C THR A 50 2.14 0.35 -11.82
N ILE A 51 3.35 -0.21 -12.03
CA ILE A 51 3.67 -1.00 -13.22
C ILE A 51 2.70 -2.19 -13.34
N GLY A 52 2.47 -2.93 -12.25
CA GLY A 52 1.54 -4.06 -12.24
C GLY A 52 0.10 -3.67 -12.59
N VAL A 53 -0.36 -2.53 -12.07
CA VAL A 53 -1.71 -1.99 -12.37
C VAL A 53 -1.84 -1.51 -13.81
N LEU A 54 -0.78 -0.93 -14.38
CA LEU A 54 -0.78 -0.43 -15.76
C LEU A 54 -0.50 -1.53 -16.81
N ALA A 55 0.05 -2.67 -16.40
CA ALA A 55 0.41 -3.75 -17.31
C ALA A 55 -0.75 -4.24 -18.22
N PRO A 56 -2.03 -4.36 -17.77
CA PRO A 56 -3.14 -4.73 -18.64
C PRO A 56 -3.41 -3.73 -19.77
N ILE A 57 -3.14 -2.45 -19.54
CA ILE A 57 -3.26 -1.40 -20.57
C ILE A 57 -2.12 -1.55 -21.57
N ALA A 58 -0.88 -1.67 -21.08
CA ALA A 58 0.30 -1.84 -21.91
C ALA A 58 0.29 -3.11 -22.76
N SER A 59 -0.30 -4.20 -22.23
CA SER A 59 -0.45 -5.47 -22.95
C SER A 59 -1.62 -5.51 -23.94
N GLY A 60 -2.39 -4.42 -24.07
CA GLY A 60 -3.56 -4.35 -24.97
C GLY A 60 -4.78 -5.16 -24.48
N LYS A 61 -4.75 -5.72 -23.26
CA LYS A 61 -5.91 -6.41 -22.67
C LYS A 61 -7.08 -5.45 -22.42
N ILE A 62 -6.79 -4.18 -22.22
CA ILE A 62 -7.79 -3.11 -22.13
C ILE A 62 -7.67 -2.26 -23.37
N PRO A 63 -8.57 -2.42 -24.37
CA PRO A 63 -8.55 -1.62 -25.59
C PRO A 63 -8.81 -0.14 -25.30
N GLY A 64 -8.19 0.74 -26.05
CA GLY A 64 -8.38 2.18 -25.91
C GLY A 64 -9.84 2.64 -26.01
N ASP A 65 -10.63 1.98 -26.87
CA ASP A 65 -12.07 2.22 -27.02
C ASP A 65 -12.86 1.91 -25.74
N SER A 66 -12.41 0.93 -24.96
CA SER A 66 -13.02 0.60 -23.66
C SER A 66 -12.75 1.70 -22.62
N ILE A 67 -11.58 2.33 -22.69
CA ILE A 67 -11.23 3.47 -21.83
C ILE A 67 -12.14 4.66 -22.17
N LEU A 68 -12.32 4.96 -23.45
CA LEU A 68 -13.21 6.04 -23.88
C LEU A 68 -14.68 5.77 -23.50
N LYS A 69 -15.16 4.54 -23.67
CA LYS A 69 -16.51 4.13 -23.25
C LYS A 69 -16.71 4.23 -21.74
N SER A 70 -15.64 4.12 -20.95
CA SER A 70 -15.70 4.29 -19.50
C SER A 70 -16.15 5.70 -19.07
N PHE A 71 -15.90 6.73 -19.87
CA PHE A 71 -16.38 8.09 -19.60
C PHE A 71 -17.88 8.26 -19.90
N LEU A 72 -18.51 7.32 -20.58
CA LEU A 72 -19.93 7.40 -20.96
C LEU A 72 -20.84 6.65 -19.99
N SER A 73 -20.30 5.81 -19.10
CA SER A 73 -21.10 5.05 -18.15
C SER A 73 -21.06 5.67 -16.74
N TRP A 74 -22.23 5.83 -16.10
CA TRP A 74 -22.34 6.34 -14.74
C TRP A 74 -21.47 5.53 -13.74
N LYS A 75 -21.46 4.19 -13.87
CA LYS A 75 -20.66 3.32 -12.98
C LYS A 75 -19.16 3.59 -13.12
N SER A 76 -18.68 3.78 -14.33
CA SER A 76 -17.27 4.08 -14.58
C SER A 76 -16.90 5.50 -14.14
N LEU A 77 -17.79 6.48 -14.32
CA LEU A 77 -17.58 7.84 -13.79
C LEU A 77 -17.47 7.83 -12.26
N LEU A 78 -18.33 7.07 -11.59
CA LEU A 78 -18.25 6.90 -10.14
C LEU A 78 -16.94 6.19 -9.73
N ALA A 79 -16.52 5.17 -10.46
CA ALA A 79 -15.24 4.48 -10.21
C ALA A 79 -14.04 5.43 -10.39
N ILE A 80 -14.06 6.28 -11.42
CA ILE A 80 -13.03 7.30 -11.65
C ILE A 80 -13.00 8.30 -10.48
N ALA A 81 -14.15 8.80 -10.04
CA ALA A 81 -14.23 9.75 -8.92
C ALA A 81 -13.71 9.14 -7.61
N ILE A 82 -14.09 7.89 -7.31
CA ILE A 82 -13.58 7.16 -6.14
C ILE A 82 -12.06 6.91 -6.29
N GLY A 83 -11.59 6.52 -7.47
CA GLY A 83 -10.17 6.32 -7.74
C GLY A 83 -9.33 7.58 -7.50
N LEU A 84 -9.80 8.74 -7.98
CA LEU A 84 -9.18 10.04 -7.73
C LEU A 84 -9.12 10.37 -6.24
N PHE A 85 -10.22 10.16 -5.53
CA PHE A 85 -10.30 10.42 -4.10
C PHE A 85 -9.35 9.52 -3.30
N VAL A 86 -9.31 8.22 -3.61
CA VAL A 86 -8.40 7.25 -2.96
C VAL A 86 -6.93 7.56 -3.28
N ALA A 87 -6.61 7.94 -4.52
CA ALA A 87 -5.26 8.34 -4.89
C ALA A 87 -4.81 9.60 -4.14
N TRP A 88 -5.69 10.59 -3.99
CA TRP A 88 -5.42 11.78 -3.19
C TRP A 88 -5.22 11.44 -1.71
N LEU A 89 -6.08 10.57 -1.14
CA LEU A 89 -5.90 10.07 0.24
C LEU A 89 -4.57 9.34 0.41
N GLY A 90 -4.18 8.50 -0.55
CA GLY A 90 -2.90 7.80 -0.53
C GLY A 90 -1.71 8.77 -0.48
N GLY A 91 -1.73 9.82 -1.30
CA GLY A 91 -0.70 10.87 -1.29
C GLY A 91 -0.61 11.60 0.06
N ARG A 92 -1.75 11.92 0.68
CA ARG A 92 -1.77 12.49 2.04
C ARG A 92 -1.24 11.50 3.09
N GLY A 93 -1.55 10.21 2.91
CA GLY A 93 -1.06 9.15 3.78
C GLY A 93 0.46 9.04 3.78
N VAL A 94 1.09 9.07 2.60
CA VAL A 94 2.56 9.08 2.47
C VAL A 94 3.15 10.28 3.22
N LYS A 95 2.58 11.47 3.03
CA LYS A 95 3.05 12.69 3.69
C LYS A 95 2.94 12.57 5.22
N LEU A 96 1.80 12.09 5.74
CA LEU A 96 1.60 11.91 7.18
C LEU A 96 2.60 10.91 7.76
N MET A 97 2.78 9.76 7.11
CA MET A 97 3.73 8.74 7.55
C MET A 97 5.17 9.25 7.60
N SER A 98 5.54 10.16 6.70
CA SER A 98 6.87 10.78 6.69
C SER A 98 7.03 11.87 7.75
N SER A 99 5.96 12.59 8.11
CA SER A 99 6.02 13.73 9.04
C SER A 99 5.75 13.35 10.49
N GLN A 100 5.06 12.23 10.76
CA GLN A 100 4.64 11.79 12.09
C GLN A 100 4.94 10.30 12.32
N PRO A 101 6.20 9.93 12.58
CA PRO A 101 6.60 8.52 12.76
C PRO A 101 5.89 7.82 13.92
N ASP A 102 5.50 8.54 14.97
CA ASP A 102 4.80 7.97 16.12
C ASP A 102 3.41 7.41 15.75
N VAL A 103 2.73 8.05 14.81
CA VAL A 103 1.43 7.61 14.31
C VAL A 103 1.56 6.36 13.44
N VAL A 104 2.72 6.20 12.78
CA VAL A 104 2.99 5.05 11.90
C VAL A 104 2.93 3.74 12.66
N ALA A 105 3.43 3.69 13.89
CA ALA A 105 3.39 2.48 14.72
C ALA A 105 1.94 2.02 14.97
N GLY A 106 1.04 2.94 15.32
CA GLY A 106 -0.38 2.64 15.50
C GLY A 106 -1.06 2.17 14.21
N LEU A 107 -0.76 2.84 13.09
CA LEU A 107 -1.28 2.45 11.77
C LEU A 107 -0.81 1.06 11.35
N LEU A 108 0.47 0.72 11.60
CA LEU A 108 1.02 -0.59 11.31
C LEU A 108 0.35 -1.69 12.15
N ILE A 109 0.21 -1.46 13.46
CA ILE A 109 -0.47 -2.42 14.36
C ILE A 109 -1.92 -2.63 13.90
N GLY A 110 -2.65 -1.54 13.65
CA GLY A 110 -4.05 -1.62 13.20
C GLY A 110 -4.21 -2.34 11.87
N THR A 111 -3.34 -2.06 10.90
CA THR A 111 -3.40 -2.72 9.59
C THR A 111 -2.96 -4.17 9.63
N VAL A 112 -1.97 -4.52 10.44
CA VAL A 112 -1.57 -5.92 10.66
C VAL A 112 -2.72 -6.71 11.29
N ALA A 113 -3.38 -6.15 12.30
CA ALA A 113 -4.57 -6.76 12.90
C ALA A 113 -5.70 -6.89 11.85
N GLY A 114 -5.95 -5.87 11.04
CA GLY A 114 -6.93 -5.89 9.96
C GLY A 114 -6.62 -6.95 8.90
N VAL A 115 -5.36 -7.10 8.52
CA VAL A 115 -4.92 -8.14 7.58
C VAL A 115 -5.10 -9.54 8.18
N ALA A 116 -4.72 -9.73 9.46
CA ALA A 116 -4.80 -11.02 10.13
C ALA A 116 -6.24 -11.47 10.40
N VAL A 117 -7.12 -10.56 10.80
CA VAL A 117 -8.51 -10.88 11.21
C VAL A 117 -9.50 -10.76 10.05
N LEU A 118 -9.36 -9.72 9.22
CA LEU A 118 -10.32 -9.38 8.16
C LEU A 118 -9.87 -9.84 6.76
N ARG A 119 -8.71 -10.53 6.65
CA ARG A 119 -8.10 -10.93 5.38
C ARG A 119 -7.88 -9.74 4.43
N GLY A 120 -7.54 -8.60 5.00
CA GLY A 120 -7.28 -7.36 4.25
C GLY A 120 -5.99 -7.43 3.42
N VAL A 121 -5.78 -6.42 2.60
CA VAL A 121 -4.55 -6.24 1.80
C VAL A 121 -3.61 -5.26 2.51
N PRO A 122 -2.27 -5.46 2.53
CA PRO A 122 -1.31 -4.63 3.28
C PRO A 122 -1.09 -3.21 2.69
N VAL A 123 -1.95 -2.74 1.80
CA VAL A 123 -2.02 -1.32 1.36
C VAL A 123 -2.78 -0.43 2.34
N GLY A 124 -3.40 -1.05 3.36
CA GLY A 124 -4.18 -0.37 4.39
C GLY A 124 -3.47 0.81 5.09
N PRO A 125 -2.18 0.72 5.47
CA PRO A 125 -1.49 1.82 6.15
C PRO A 125 -1.54 3.13 5.39
N LEU A 126 -1.41 3.08 4.08
CA LEU A 126 -1.41 4.26 3.22
C LEU A 126 -2.78 4.94 3.17
N ILE A 127 -3.84 4.15 3.01
CA ILE A 127 -5.22 4.63 2.97
C ILE A 127 -5.65 5.12 4.36
N ALA A 128 -5.34 4.35 5.42
CA ALA A 128 -5.65 4.72 6.80
C ALA A 128 -4.93 6.01 7.22
N ALA A 129 -3.65 6.18 6.85
CA ALA A 129 -2.90 7.42 7.07
C ALA A 129 -3.50 8.59 6.30
N GLY A 130 -4.00 8.36 5.07
CA GLY A 130 -4.71 9.35 4.29
C GLY A 130 -5.98 9.83 4.99
N ILE A 131 -6.80 8.90 5.46
CA ILE A 131 -8.02 9.21 6.22
C ILE A 131 -7.67 9.94 7.52
N LEU A 132 -6.68 9.46 8.27
CA LEU A 132 -6.24 10.07 9.50
C LEU A 132 -5.74 11.51 9.28
N SER A 133 -5.04 11.77 8.17
CA SER A 133 -4.56 13.11 7.81
C SER A 133 -5.68 14.14 7.63
N LEU A 134 -6.90 13.69 7.31
CA LEU A 134 -8.07 14.55 7.24
C LEU A 134 -8.60 14.92 8.64
N LEU A 135 -8.40 14.05 9.62
CA LEU A 135 -8.90 14.24 10.99
C LEU A 135 -7.95 15.09 11.84
N ILE A 136 -6.63 14.83 11.75
CA ILE A 136 -5.63 15.50 12.60
C ILE A 136 -4.93 16.68 11.92
N GLY A 137 -5.19 16.89 10.63
CA GLY A 137 -4.51 17.90 9.81
C GLY A 137 -3.05 17.54 9.53
N THR A 138 -2.59 17.80 8.32
CA THR A 138 -1.16 17.83 8.00
C THR A 138 -0.75 19.28 7.96
N GLN A 139 0.00 19.72 8.96
CA GLN A 139 0.74 20.98 8.88
C GLN A 139 1.86 20.88 7.87
#